data_5ba91fdd53e95ec9e81b7ea18155aeed
#
_entry.id   5ba91fdd53e95ec9e81b7ea18155aeed
#
_cell.length_a   1.000
_cell.length_b   1.000
_cell.length_c   1.000
_cell.angle_alpha   90.00
_cell.angle_beta   90.00
_cell.angle_gamma   90.00
#
_symmetry.space_group_name_H-M   'P 1'
#
loop_
_entity.id
_entity.type
_entity.pdbx_description
1 polymer ?
#
loop_
_entity_poly.entity_id
_entity_poly.type
_entity_poly.pdbx_seq_one_letter_code
_entity_poly.pdbx_strand_id
1 'polypeptide(L)'
;MKDRIIDIPLHDIKPLLEIEEYSFYYLLGVSLLVLLLACGITCLIYRYIKNKNRFNLKKEHLKLLNSIDFRDAKKAAYDVTFYGATFKEDSQRHQEIYENLVSKLEKYKYKKEVNQIDEETLKYFELYKGMCDV
;
A
#
# COMPACT_ATOMS: atom_id res chain seq x y z
N MET A 1 44.93 86.57 -13.43
CA MET A 1 44.89 85.12 -13.43
C MET A 1 43.46 84.74 -13.57
N LYS A 2 43.15 84.04 -14.66
CA LYS A 2 41.82 83.70 -15.08
C LYS A 2 41.56 82.28 -14.63
N ASP A 3 40.85 82.13 -13.54
CA ASP A 3 40.47 80.80 -13.06
C ASP A 3 39.53 80.10 -14.04
N ARG A 4 40.10 79.10 -14.70
CA ARG A 4 39.26 78.18 -15.52
C ARG A 4 38.52 77.30 -14.58
N ILE A 5 37.25 77.57 -14.34
CA ILE A 5 36.32 76.65 -13.82
C ILE A 5 36.15 75.56 -14.87
N ILE A 6 36.72 74.40 -14.62
CA ILE A 6 36.46 73.19 -15.40
C ILE A 6 35.10 72.72 -15.02
N ASP A 7 34.11 73.05 -15.81
CA ASP A 7 32.75 72.52 -15.74
C ASP A 7 32.84 71.06 -16.17
N ILE A 8 32.95 70.17 -15.20
CA ILE A 8 32.85 68.72 -15.39
C ILE A 8 31.37 68.44 -15.60
N PRO A 9 30.89 68.01 -16.79
CA PRO A 9 29.52 67.64 -16.95
C PRO A 9 29.24 66.42 -16.03
N LEU A 10 28.57 66.63 -14.90
CA LEU A 10 27.96 65.54 -14.16
C LEU A 10 27.03 64.80 -15.11
N HIS A 11 27.54 63.67 -15.64
CA HIS A 11 26.65 62.73 -16.30
C HIS A 11 25.66 62.27 -15.23
N ASP A 12 24.45 62.69 -15.45
CA ASP A 12 23.30 62.28 -14.66
C ASP A 12 23.32 60.75 -14.59
N ILE A 13 23.42 60.24 -13.38
CA ILE A 13 23.38 58.80 -13.11
C ILE A 13 22.01 58.34 -13.65
N LYS A 14 22.03 57.54 -14.70
CA LYS A 14 20.85 56.98 -15.28
C LYS A 14 20.02 56.43 -14.14
N PRO A 15 18.73 56.78 -14.04
CA PRO A 15 17.86 56.24 -13.00
C PRO A 15 17.94 54.72 -13.10
N LEU A 16 18.18 54.05 -11.97
CA LEU A 16 18.08 52.60 -11.85
C LEU A 16 16.78 52.17 -12.51
N LEU A 17 16.89 51.48 -13.63
CA LEU A 17 15.76 50.77 -14.22
C LEU A 17 15.24 49.89 -13.12
N GLU A 18 14.01 50.15 -12.64
CA GLU A 18 13.26 49.24 -11.80
C GLU A 18 13.03 47.98 -12.62
N ILE A 19 13.96 47.03 -12.50
CA ILE A 19 13.79 45.70 -13.05
C ILE A 19 12.78 45.02 -12.15
N GLU A 20 11.56 44.86 -12.63
CA GLU A 20 10.55 44.02 -11.96
C GLU A 20 11.13 42.62 -11.85
N GLU A 21 11.62 42.28 -10.68
CA GLU A 21 12.22 40.97 -10.41
C GLU A 21 11.13 39.92 -10.21
N TYR A 22 10.66 39.34 -11.30
CA TYR A 22 9.77 38.15 -11.27
C TYR A 22 10.52 36.86 -10.90
N SER A 23 11.83 36.92 -10.70
CA SER A 23 12.71 35.81 -10.40
C SER A 23 12.25 35.04 -9.16
N PHE A 24 11.76 35.75 -8.15
CA PHE A 24 11.22 35.15 -6.92
C PHE A 24 9.99 34.28 -7.20
N TYR A 25 9.07 34.73 -8.03
CA TYR A 25 7.86 33.99 -8.39
C TYR A 25 8.17 32.75 -9.22
N TYR A 26 9.15 32.83 -10.13
CA TYR A 26 9.64 31.68 -10.90
C TYR A 26 10.29 30.64 -9.98
N LEU A 27 11.13 31.06 -9.03
CA LEU A 27 11.77 30.18 -8.06
C LEU A 27 10.74 29.48 -7.18
N LEU A 28 9.73 30.21 -6.71
CA LEU A 28 8.63 29.66 -5.91
C LEU A 28 7.79 28.66 -6.71
N GLY A 29 7.48 28.97 -7.97
CA GLY A 29 6.75 28.07 -8.86
C GLY A 29 7.51 26.78 -9.15
N VAL A 30 8.80 26.87 -9.46
CA VAL A 30 9.67 25.71 -9.72
C VAL A 30 9.82 24.85 -8.46
N SER A 31 10.02 25.46 -7.29
CA SER A 31 10.14 24.73 -6.03
C SER A 31 8.87 23.97 -5.68
N LEU A 32 7.69 24.57 -5.89
CA LEU A 32 6.40 23.91 -5.69
C LEU A 32 6.21 22.73 -6.64
N LEU A 33 6.59 22.90 -7.91
CA LEU A 33 6.49 21.84 -8.93
C LEU A 33 7.40 20.65 -8.58
N VAL A 34 8.64 20.90 -8.15
CA VAL A 34 9.57 19.85 -7.70
C VAL A 34 9.02 19.11 -6.49
N LEU A 35 8.42 19.82 -5.54
CA LEU A 35 7.83 19.21 -4.34
C LEU A 35 6.64 18.33 -4.69
N LEU A 36 5.77 18.75 -5.61
CA LEU A 36 4.66 17.93 -6.10
C LEU A 36 5.13 16.67 -6.82
N LEU A 37 6.16 16.77 -7.66
CA LEU A 37 6.75 15.61 -8.33
C LEU A 37 7.35 14.62 -7.33
N ALA A 38 8.11 15.12 -6.35
CA ALA A 38 8.69 14.28 -5.30
C ALA A 38 7.59 13.54 -4.49
N CYS A 39 6.51 14.24 -4.14
CA CYS A 39 5.38 13.65 -3.43
C CYS A 39 4.67 12.59 -4.29
N GLY A 40 4.48 12.83 -5.57
CA GLY A 40 3.92 11.87 -6.52
C GLY A 40 4.77 10.60 -6.64
N ILE A 41 6.08 10.75 -6.80
CA ILE A 41 7.02 9.62 -6.89
C ILE A 41 7.01 8.79 -5.60
N THR A 42 7.07 9.43 -4.43
CA THR A 42 7.04 8.72 -3.13
C THR A 42 5.73 7.97 -2.95
N CYS A 43 4.60 8.55 -3.36
CA CYS A 43 3.29 7.89 -3.30
C CYS A 43 3.24 6.65 -4.22
N LEU A 44 3.77 6.74 -5.43
CA LEU A 44 3.84 5.61 -6.37
C LEU A 44 4.75 4.48 -5.86
N ILE A 45 5.92 4.83 -5.31
CA ILE A 45 6.84 3.85 -4.69
C ILE A 45 6.17 3.16 -3.51
N TYR A 46 5.50 3.91 -2.65
CA TYR A 46 4.78 3.35 -1.50
C TYR A 46 3.68 2.38 -1.93
N ARG A 47 2.87 2.74 -2.94
CA ARG A 47 1.83 1.85 -3.49
C ARG A 47 2.44 0.59 -4.11
N TYR A 48 3.56 0.73 -4.84
CA TYR A 48 4.26 -0.40 -5.47
C TYR A 48 4.79 -1.39 -4.42
N ILE A 49 5.47 -0.91 -3.37
CA ILE A 49 6.01 -1.74 -2.28
C ILE A 49 4.87 -2.41 -1.52
N LYS A 50 3.80 -1.68 -1.19
CA LYS A 50 2.64 -2.23 -0.49
C LYS A 50 1.96 -3.34 -1.30
N ASN A 51 1.83 -3.16 -2.61
CA ASN A 51 1.22 -4.16 -3.48
C ASN A 51 2.10 -5.41 -3.62
N LYS A 52 3.43 -5.23 -3.75
CA LYS A 52 4.40 -6.33 -3.80
C LYS A 52 4.40 -7.16 -2.51
N ASN A 53 4.34 -6.49 -1.35
CA ASN A 53 4.30 -7.19 -0.07
C ASN A 53 3.00 -7.99 0.12
N ARG A 54 1.86 -7.49 -0.36
CA ARG A 54 0.59 -8.24 -0.33
C ARG A 54 0.67 -9.50 -1.19
N PHE A 55 1.28 -9.42 -2.36
CA PHE A 55 1.45 -10.56 -3.26
C PHE A 55 2.34 -11.65 -2.62
N ASN A 56 3.45 -11.26 -2.00
CA ASN A 56 4.33 -12.20 -1.31
C ASN A 56 3.63 -12.87 -0.11
N LEU A 57 2.86 -12.11 0.66
CA LEU A 57 2.09 -12.61 1.80
C LEU A 57 1.03 -13.62 1.36
N LYS A 58 0.29 -13.33 0.29
CA LYS A 58 -0.69 -14.27 -0.27
C LYS A 58 -0.05 -15.58 -0.69
N LYS A 59 1.07 -15.52 -1.39
CA LYS A 59 1.81 -16.70 -1.84
C LYS A 59 2.31 -17.55 -0.67
N GLU A 60 2.78 -16.92 0.40
CA GLU A 60 3.20 -17.60 1.61
C GLU A 60 2.01 -18.24 2.33
N HIS A 61 0.92 -17.50 2.53
CA HIS A 61 -0.30 -18.02 3.16
C HIS A 61 -0.93 -19.16 2.35
N LEU A 62 -0.90 -19.10 1.02
CA LEU A 62 -1.37 -20.20 0.18
C LEU A 62 -0.53 -21.46 0.37
N LYS A 63 0.79 -21.31 0.48
CA LYS A 63 1.69 -22.44 0.76
C LYS A 63 1.40 -23.06 2.13
N LEU A 64 1.20 -22.22 3.15
CA LEU A 64 0.85 -22.67 4.50
C LEU A 64 -0.54 -23.33 4.52
N LEU A 65 -1.52 -22.77 3.81
CA LEU A 65 -2.86 -23.34 3.68
C LEU A 65 -2.83 -24.74 3.04
N ASN A 66 -1.95 -24.96 2.07
CA ASN A 66 -1.74 -26.26 1.43
C ASN A 66 -1.04 -27.29 2.33
N SER A 67 -0.32 -26.85 3.36
CA SER A 67 0.45 -27.70 4.28
C SER A 67 -0.25 -27.98 5.61
N ILE A 68 -1.52 -27.59 5.76
CA ILE A 68 -2.29 -27.79 7.00
C ILE A 68 -2.48 -29.27 7.27
N ASP A 69 -2.13 -29.70 8.46
CA ASP A 69 -2.38 -31.06 8.95
C ASP A 69 -3.72 -31.09 9.71
N PHE A 70 -4.66 -31.86 9.20
CA PHE A 70 -6.00 -32.03 9.79
C PHE A 70 -6.09 -33.06 10.92
N ARG A 71 -4.96 -33.65 11.33
CA ARG A 71 -4.90 -34.56 12.47
C ARG A 71 -5.25 -33.86 13.79
N ASP A 72 -4.80 -32.59 13.91
CA ASP A 72 -5.21 -31.71 15.00
C ASP A 72 -6.31 -30.77 14.48
N ALA A 73 -7.56 -31.19 14.65
CA ALA A 73 -8.72 -30.46 14.15
C ALA A 73 -8.82 -29.03 14.71
N LYS A 74 -8.40 -28.83 15.96
CA LYS A 74 -8.45 -27.51 16.61
C LYS A 74 -7.43 -26.58 15.98
N LYS A 75 -6.17 -27.01 15.86
CA LYS A 75 -5.11 -26.23 15.23
C LYS A 75 -5.44 -25.96 13.77
N ALA A 76 -5.89 -26.98 13.03
CA ALA A 76 -6.31 -26.83 11.64
C ALA A 76 -7.42 -25.78 11.47
N ALA A 77 -8.42 -25.75 12.37
CA ALA A 77 -9.49 -24.76 12.32
C ALA A 77 -8.99 -23.32 12.53
N TYR A 78 -8.01 -23.11 13.41
CA TYR A 78 -7.38 -21.80 13.59
C TYR A 78 -6.52 -21.42 12.38
N ASP A 79 -5.70 -22.32 11.88
CA ASP A 79 -4.80 -22.11 10.75
C ASP A 79 -5.59 -21.78 9.46
N VAL A 80 -6.65 -22.56 9.17
CA VAL A 80 -7.55 -22.27 8.03
C VAL A 80 -8.19 -20.90 8.14
N THR A 81 -8.65 -20.52 9.33
CA THR A 81 -9.28 -19.22 9.54
C THR A 81 -8.28 -18.10 9.37
N PHE A 82 -7.07 -18.25 9.90
CA PHE A 82 -6.05 -17.22 9.85
C PHE A 82 -5.49 -17.02 8.43
N TYR A 83 -5.06 -18.09 7.79
CA TYR A 83 -4.48 -18.01 6.44
C TYR A 83 -5.54 -17.76 5.37
N GLY A 84 -6.73 -18.34 5.52
CA GLY A 84 -7.86 -18.12 4.63
C GLY A 84 -8.35 -16.67 4.62
N ALA A 85 -8.28 -15.97 5.74
CA ALA A 85 -8.70 -14.57 5.83
C ALA A 85 -8.02 -13.64 4.81
N THR A 86 -6.82 -14.00 4.34
CA THR A 86 -6.06 -13.22 3.37
C THR A 86 -6.72 -13.18 1.98
N PHE A 87 -7.50 -14.21 1.64
CA PHE A 87 -8.13 -14.35 0.33
C PHE A 87 -9.61 -13.94 0.30
N LYS A 88 -10.23 -13.70 1.46
CA LYS A 88 -11.67 -13.36 1.54
C LYS A 88 -12.06 -12.11 0.75
N GLU A 89 -11.13 -11.14 0.61
CA GLU A 89 -11.36 -9.87 -0.06
C GLU A 89 -11.16 -9.94 -1.60
N ASP A 90 -10.78 -11.09 -2.14
CA ASP A 90 -10.47 -11.23 -3.57
C ASP A 90 -11.73 -11.18 -4.44
N SER A 91 -12.85 -11.72 -3.96
CA SER A 91 -14.17 -11.55 -4.56
C SER A 91 -15.28 -11.80 -3.54
N GLN A 92 -16.50 -11.35 -3.87
CA GLN A 92 -17.68 -11.59 -3.04
C GLN A 92 -17.92 -13.11 -2.81
N ARG A 93 -17.65 -13.93 -3.83
CA ARG A 93 -17.78 -15.39 -3.74
C ARG A 93 -16.74 -16.00 -2.77
N HIS A 94 -15.51 -15.47 -2.73
CA HIS A 94 -14.51 -15.89 -1.74
C HIS A 94 -14.97 -15.56 -0.33
N GLN A 95 -15.54 -14.38 -0.13
CA GLN A 95 -16.06 -13.96 1.17
C GLN A 95 -17.19 -14.87 1.63
N GLU A 96 -18.18 -15.15 0.80
CA GLU A 96 -19.32 -16.01 1.15
C GLU A 96 -18.88 -17.44 1.54
N ILE A 97 -17.98 -18.03 0.74
CA ILE A 97 -17.48 -19.38 1.01
C ILE A 97 -16.60 -19.39 2.26
N TYR A 98 -15.78 -18.35 2.46
CA TYR A 98 -14.95 -18.20 3.66
C TYR A 98 -15.82 -18.10 4.93
N GLU A 99 -16.84 -17.25 4.93
CA GLU A 99 -17.74 -17.09 6.08
C GLU A 99 -18.49 -18.41 6.42
N ASN A 100 -18.96 -19.12 5.42
CA ASN A 100 -19.57 -20.44 5.59
C ASN A 100 -18.57 -21.46 6.17
N LEU A 101 -17.33 -21.45 5.67
CA LEU A 101 -16.26 -22.32 6.16
C LEU A 101 -15.92 -22.01 7.62
N VAL A 102 -15.73 -20.72 7.95
CA VAL A 102 -15.43 -20.27 9.32
C VAL A 102 -16.55 -20.66 10.28
N SER A 103 -17.82 -20.48 9.91
CA SER A 103 -18.97 -20.87 10.72
C SER A 103 -18.96 -22.37 11.03
N LYS A 104 -18.61 -23.21 10.04
CA LYS A 104 -18.46 -24.66 10.24
C LYS A 104 -17.27 -25.02 11.13
N LEU A 105 -16.19 -24.23 11.07
CA LEU A 105 -14.97 -24.44 11.86
C LEU A 105 -15.11 -23.96 13.32
N GLU A 106 -16.05 -23.09 13.64
CA GLU A 106 -16.25 -22.58 15.00
C GLU A 106 -16.51 -23.71 16.00
N LYS A 107 -17.27 -24.74 15.62
CA LYS A 107 -17.55 -25.90 16.49
C LYS A 107 -16.26 -26.63 16.91
N TYR A 108 -15.19 -26.56 16.14
CA TYR A 108 -13.90 -27.19 16.44
C TYR A 108 -12.97 -26.29 17.27
N LYS A 109 -13.10 -24.98 17.16
CA LYS A 109 -12.25 -24.01 17.88
C LYS A 109 -12.54 -23.98 19.38
N TYR A 110 -13.81 -24.03 19.76
CA TYR A 110 -14.26 -23.74 21.13
C TYR A 110 -14.56 -24.99 21.98
N LYS A 111 -14.58 -26.18 21.41
CA LYS A 111 -14.74 -27.42 22.16
C LYS A 111 -13.45 -27.85 22.84
N LYS A 112 -13.60 -28.41 24.04
CA LYS A 112 -12.50 -28.92 24.87
C LYS A 112 -11.89 -30.22 24.30
N GLU A 113 -12.78 -31.09 23.79
CA GLU A 113 -12.42 -32.30 23.05
C GLU A 113 -12.97 -32.17 21.63
N VAL A 114 -12.12 -32.32 20.64
CA VAL A 114 -12.48 -32.13 19.24
C VAL A 114 -12.28 -33.46 18.52
N ASN A 115 -13.37 -33.96 17.96
CA ASN A 115 -13.32 -35.07 17.01
C ASN A 115 -12.69 -34.62 15.70
N GLN A 116 -12.37 -35.58 14.83
CA GLN A 116 -11.90 -35.29 13.48
C GLN A 116 -12.88 -34.35 12.75
N ILE A 117 -12.33 -33.52 11.86
CA ILE A 117 -13.13 -32.60 11.06
C ILE A 117 -14.05 -33.39 10.13
N ASP A 118 -15.34 -32.98 10.06
CA ASP A 118 -16.33 -33.61 9.20
C ASP A 118 -15.90 -33.54 7.73
N GLU A 119 -16.24 -34.59 6.98
CA GLU A 119 -15.98 -34.66 5.53
C GLU A 119 -16.63 -33.49 4.77
N GLU A 120 -17.78 -33.02 5.22
CA GLU A 120 -18.45 -31.86 4.65
C GLU A 120 -17.60 -30.58 4.82
N THR A 121 -17.05 -30.36 6.00
CA THR A 121 -16.18 -29.21 6.27
C THR A 121 -14.88 -29.28 5.46
N LEU A 122 -14.32 -30.49 5.29
CA LEU A 122 -13.16 -30.70 4.42
C LEU A 122 -13.45 -30.37 2.96
N LYS A 123 -14.62 -30.75 2.45
CA LYS A 123 -15.04 -30.40 1.08
C LYS A 123 -15.16 -28.88 0.88
N TYR A 124 -15.72 -28.17 1.86
CA TYR A 124 -15.77 -26.70 1.84
C TYR A 124 -14.38 -26.08 1.87
N PHE A 125 -13.46 -26.64 2.64
CA PHE A 125 -12.08 -26.19 2.66
C PHE A 125 -11.38 -26.42 1.33
N GLU A 126 -11.52 -27.59 0.71
CA GLU A 126 -10.95 -27.89 -0.61
C GLU A 126 -11.53 -26.98 -1.70
N LEU A 127 -12.84 -26.71 -1.64
CA LEU A 127 -13.49 -25.77 -2.55
C LEU A 127 -12.90 -24.37 -2.39
N TYR A 128 -12.76 -23.90 -1.15
CA TYR A 128 -12.18 -22.59 -0.87
C TYR A 128 -10.71 -22.51 -1.33
N LYS A 129 -9.93 -23.51 -0.98
CA LYS A 129 -8.52 -23.62 -1.39
C LYS A 129 -8.36 -23.63 -2.91
N GLY A 130 -9.23 -24.34 -3.63
CA GLY A 130 -9.21 -24.37 -5.09
C GLY A 130 -9.56 -23.04 -5.77
N MET A 131 -10.18 -22.12 -5.03
CA MET A 131 -10.47 -20.76 -5.50
C MET A 131 -9.34 -19.76 -5.16
N CYS A 132 -8.52 -20.08 -4.15
CA CYS A 132 -7.37 -19.24 -3.78
C CYS A 132 -6.27 -19.41 -4.83
N ASP A 133 -6.11 -18.41 -5.69
CA ASP A 133 -5.09 -18.36 -6.71
C ASP A 133 -4.15 -17.16 -6.50
N VAL A 134 -2.86 -17.31 -6.86
CA VAL A 134 -1.82 -16.27 -6.69
C VAL A 134 -0.91 -16.21 -7.90
#